data_ef7472f70fa21adf4d273a602bc50547
#
_entry.id   ef7472f70fa21adf4d273a602bc50547
#
_cell.length_a   1.000
_cell.length_b   1.000
_cell.length_c   1.000
_cell.angle_alpha   90.00
_cell.angle_beta   90.00
_cell.angle_gamma   90.00
#
_symmetry.space_group_name_H-M   'P 1'
#
loop_
_entity.id
_entity.type
_entity.pdbx_description
1 polymer ?
#
loop_
_entity_poly.entity_id
_entity_poly.type
_entity_poly.pdbx_seq_one_letter_code
_entity_poly.pdbx_strand_id
1 'polypeptide(L)'
;MSIIKQPPQSQIISKELTLREVIKIIHKTKAELLFVCDDNLRLLGVVSQGDVNKFISDDKTNNKLISKVNTFFNSNYKSIREGYELSELNNILTDYKVVPILGSGRELIRVAYREEFFNQHHICDIKLYNNSPAIIIAELGNNHNGDKELAKNLIIKAAQSGADIIKLQMRDIATLYGSENYADVKNSKDLGAEYLMELLNENQLEHNILTELFDFIKELGKQPLCTPWDEISLKVLHKYGMRTVKIASADLTNHHLLGLAADLGMILICSTGMATQEEVIETTKFLKAKGAVFYFLHCQSSYPAALGDINLSYMDTLKEFSRGGFVGYSSHDLGKNICEAAVARGAKIIEKHFTLDRSLKGVDHRVSLLPNEFLEMSNSIKEIELAIGRSDRRILSQGELINRATLSKSIFT
;
A
#
# COMPACT_ATOMS: atom_id res chain seq x y z
N MET A 1 -17.14 3.92 0.47
CA MET A 1 -17.49 4.05 -0.96
C MET A 1 -17.69 2.67 -1.56
N SER A 2 -18.43 2.57 -2.66
CA SER A 2 -18.68 1.32 -3.36
C SER A 2 -17.82 1.23 -4.62
N ILE A 3 -17.25 0.06 -4.89
CA ILE A 3 -16.56 -0.23 -6.15
C ILE A 3 -17.47 -1.09 -7.01
N ILE A 4 -17.80 -0.61 -8.20
CA ILE A 4 -18.71 -1.29 -9.12
C ILE A 4 -17.91 -1.85 -10.30
N LYS A 5 -18.01 -3.14 -10.53
CA LYS A 5 -17.29 -3.86 -11.61
C LYS A 5 -18.19 -4.79 -12.38
N GLN A 6 -17.72 -5.20 -13.57
CA GLN A 6 -18.28 -6.36 -14.26
C GLN A 6 -18.13 -7.61 -13.39
N PRO A 7 -19.12 -8.50 -13.35
CA PRO A 7 -19.01 -9.74 -12.59
C PRO A 7 -17.87 -10.60 -13.17
N PRO A 8 -16.91 -11.03 -12.32
CA PRO A 8 -15.84 -11.91 -12.80
C PRO A 8 -16.41 -13.21 -13.34
N GLN A 9 -16.09 -13.58 -14.57
CA GLN A 9 -16.56 -14.82 -15.19
C GLN A 9 -16.26 -16.07 -14.34
N SER A 10 -15.12 -16.07 -13.64
CA SER A 10 -14.72 -17.13 -12.72
C SER A 10 -15.58 -17.25 -11.47
N GLN A 11 -16.45 -16.27 -11.18
CA GLN A 11 -17.38 -16.26 -10.03
C GLN A 11 -18.83 -16.52 -10.45
N ILE A 12 -19.12 -16.62 -11.76
CA ILE A 12 -20.43 -17.00 -12.27
C ILE A 12 -20.46 -18.52 -12.41
N ILE A 13 -21.43 -19.16 -11.76
CA ILE A 13 -21.54 -20.62 -11.74
C ILE A 13 -22.94 -21.09 -12.14
N SER A 14 -23.02 -22.31 -12.71
CA SER A 14 -24.28 -22.97 -12.99
C SER A 14 -24.85 -23.64 -11.73
N LYS A 15 -26.17 -23.66 -11.62
CA LYS A 15 -26.90 -24.44 -10.60
C LYS A 15 -26.65 -25.94 -10.64
N GLU A 16 -26.13 -26.44 -11.75
CA GLU A 16 -25.86 -27.87 -11.97
C GLU A 16 -24.53 -28.35 -11.38
N LEU A 17 -23.65 -27.42 -10.99
CA LEU A 17 -22.36 -27.77 -10.35
C LEU A 17 -22.57 -28.49 -9.02
N THR A 18 -21.66 -29.41 -8.73
CA THR A 18 -21.62 -30.12 -7.44
C THR A 18 -20.94 -29.31 -6.36
N LEU A 19 -21.22 -29.62 -5.08
CA LEU A 19 -20.53 -28.99 -3.94
C LEU A 19 -19.00 -29.11 -4.04
N ARG A 20 -18.49 -30.26 -4.51
CA ARG A 20 -17.06 -30.50 -4.75
C ARG A 20 -16.47 -29.48 -5.73
N GLU A 21 -17.19 -29.20 -6.83
CA GLU A 21 -16.76 -28.23 -7.85
C GLU A 21 -16.80 -26.80 -7.30
N VAL A 22 -17.85 -26.45 -6.57
CA VAL A 22 -17.99 -25.15 -5.91
C VAL A 22 -16.84 -24.90 -4.94
N ILE A 23 -16.49 -25.87 -4.09
CA ILE A 23 -15.36 -25.77 -3.16
C ILE A 23 -14.06 -25.52 -3.94
N LYS A 24 -13.81 -26.23 -5.04
CA LYS A 24 -12.64 -26.01 -5.89
C LYS A 24 -12.61 -24.60 -6.47
N ILE A 25 -13.75 -24.08 -6.92
CA ILE A 25 -13.85 -22.71 -7.47
C ILE A 25 -13.56 -21.70 -6.36
N ILE A 26 -14.17 -21.81 -5.18
CA ILE A 26 -13.91 -20.93 -4.05
C ILE A 26 -12.41 -20.92 -3.68
N HIS A 27 -11.80 -22.11 -3.58
CA HIS A 27 -10.38 -22.24 -3.29
C HIS A 27 -9.47 -21.59 -4.34
N LYS A 28 -9.80 -21.80 -5.62
CA LYS A 28 -9.03 -21.26 -6.75
C LYS A 28 -9.18 -19.75 -6.89
N THR A 29 -10.41 -19.24 -6.75
CA THR A 29 -10.72 -17.83 -6.98
C THR A 29 -10.59 -17.00 -5.71
N LYS A 30 -10.59 -17.66 -4.53
CA LYS A 30 -10.73 -17.03 -3.20
C LYS A 30 -11.94 -16.08 -3.14
N ALA A 31 -12.97 -16.40 -3.92
CA ALA A 31 -14.20 -15.62 -3.99
C ALA A 31 -14.99 -15.79 -2.68
N GLU A 32 -15.43 -14.69 -2.11
CA GLU A 32 -16.33 -14.72 -0.96
C GLU A 32 -17.77 -15.02 -1.34
N LEU A 33 -18.12 -14.70 -2.59
CA LEU A 33 -19.45 -14.92 -3.11
C LEU A 33 -19.37 -15.42 -4.55
N LEU A 34 -20.07 -16.51 -4.85
CA LEU A 34 -20.30 -17.00 -6.20
C LEU A 34 -21.73 -16.67 -6.61
N PHE A 35 -21.93 -16.35 -7.88
CA PHE A 35 -23.21 -15.97 -8.46
C PHE A 35 -23.78 -17.15 -9.25
N VAL A 36 -24.88 -17.71 -8.79
CA VAL A 36 -25.55 -18.81 -9.47
C VAL A 36 -26.49 -18.24 -10.53
N CYS A 37 -26.16 -18.42 -11.79
CA CYS A 37 -26.92 -17.87 -12.90
C CYS A 37 -27.47 -19.01 -13.81
N ASP A 38 -28.52 -18.67 -14.56
CA ASP A 38 -28.99 -19.49 -15.71
C ASP A 38 -28.19 -19.15 -16.97
N ASP A 39 -28.54 -19.81 -18.09
CA ASP A 39 -27.87 -19.64 -19.37
C ASP A 39 -28.05 -18.23 -19.98
N ASN A 40 -29.02 -17.46 -19.49
CA ASN A 40 -29.25 -16.06 -19.87
C ASN A 40 -28.65 -15.07 -18.89
N LEU A 41 -27.71 -15.49 -18.03
CA LEU A 41 -27.09 -14.73 -16.97
C LEU A 41 -28.07 -14.16 -15.93
N ARG A 42 -29.30 -14.71 -15.82
CA ARG A 42 -30.23 -14.29 -14.75
C ARG A 42 -29.77 -14.88 -13.43
N LEU A 43 -29.66 -14.01 -12.43
CA LEU A 43 -29.19 -14.41 -11.10
C LEU A 43 -30.29 -15.19 -10.37
N LEU A 44 -30.05 -16.48 -10.13
CA LEU A 44 -30.93 -17.38 -9.39
C LEU A 44 -30.67 -17.33 -7.88
N GLY A 45 -29.41 -17.14 -7.50
CA GLY A 45 -28.96 -17.06 -6.11
C GLY A 45 -27.49 -16.84 -5.96
N VAL A 46 -27.00 -16.92 -4.75
CA VAL A 46 -25.58 -16.75 -4.42
C VAL A 46 -25.10 -17.89 -3.51
N VAL A 47 -23.79 -18.16 -3.53
CA VAL A 47 -23.16 -19.13 -2.64
C VAL A 47 -21.94 -18.49 -1.99
N SER A 48 -21.94 -18.42 -0.67
CA SER A 48 -20.81 -18.00 0.17
C SER A 48 -20.12 -19.20 0.82
N GLN A 49 -18.93 -18.98 1.38
CA GLN A 49 -18.27 -19.99 2.23
C GLN A 49 -19.15 -20.39 3.43
N GLY A 50 -19.94 -19.44 3.96
CA GLY A 50 -20.89 -19.69 5.04
C GLY A 50 -22.00 -20.65 4.64
N ASP A 51 -22.55 -20.50 3.43
CA ASP A 51 -23.58 -21.40 2.90
C ASP A 51 -23.02 -22.82 2.70
N VAL A 52 -21.80 -22.93 2.19
CA VAL A 52 -21.09 -24.21 2.05
C VAL A 52 -20.90 -24.88 3.42
N ASN A 53 -20.39 -24.14 4.41
CA ASN A 53 -20.16 -24.67 5.75
C ASN A 53 -21.47 -25.09 6.43
N LYS A 54 -22.52 -24.29 6.30
CA LYS A 54 -23.87 -24.62 6.82
C LYS A 54 -24.40 -25.90 6.19
N PHE A 55 -24.28 -26.04 4.87
CA PHE A 55 -24.73 -27.26 4.19
C PHE A 55 -23.92 -28.50 4.59
N ILE A 56 -22.59 -28.36 4.78
CA ILE A 56 -21.75 -29.46 5.25
C ILE A 56 -22.09 -29.87 6.70
N SER A 57 -22.47 -28.94 7.56
CA SER A 57 -22.79 -29.20 8.96
C SER A 57 -24.18 -29.78 9.20
N ASP A 58 -25.07 -29.77 8.20
CA ASP A 58 -26.42 -30.28 8.31
C ASP A 58 -26.41 -31.82 8.18
N ASP A 59 -26.68 -32.55 9.28
CA ASP A 59 -26.59 -34.03 9.38
C ASP A 59 -27.61 -34.81 8.52
N LYS A 60 -28.52 -34.14 7.82
CA LYS A 60 -29.64 -34.74 7.11
C LYS A 60 -29.33 -35.33 5.72
N THR A 61 -28.14 -35.11 5.19
CA THR A 61 -27.80 -35.51 3.82
C THR A 61 -26.58 -36.40 3.75
N ASN A 62 -26.77 -37.64 3.24
CA ASN A 62 -25.68 -38.52 2.87
C ASN A 62 -25.05 -38.09 1.53
N ASN A 63 -23.72 -38.18 1.42
CA ASN A 63 -22.98 -37.95 0.17
C ASN A 63 -23.00 -36.49 -0.35
N LYS A 64 -22.83 -35.50 0.55
CA LYS A 64 -22.93 -34.05 0.29
C LYS A 64 -22.06 -33.53 -0.86
N LEU A 65 -20.90 -34.12 -1.10
CA LEU A 65 -19.96 -33.66 -2.13
C LEU A 65 -20.49 -33.72 -3.55
N ILE A 66 -21.46 -34.55 -3.82
CA ILE A 66 -22.11 -34.69 -5.16
C ILE A 66 -23.43 -33.91 -5.24
N SER A 67 -23.88 -33.29 -4.13
CA SER A 67 -25.10 -32.50 -4.15
C SER A 67 -24.93 -31.29 -5.06
N LYS A 68 -25.94 -30.99 -5.85
CA LYS A 68 -25.93 -29.86 -6.78
C LYS A 68 -26.18 -28.56 -6.09
N VAL A 69 -25.67 -27.46 -6.62
CA VAL A 69 -25.78 -26.09 -6.12
C VAL A 69 -27.23 -25.69 -5.85
N ASN A 70 -28.18 -26.14 -6.69
CA ASN A 70 -29.61 -25.84 -6.54
C ASN A 70 -30.21 -26.32 -5.20
N THR A 71 -29.53 -27.20 -4.46
CA THR A 71 -29.99 -27.71 -3.17
C THR A 71 -29.50 -26.86 -1.97
N PHE A 72 -28.53 -25.99 -2.16
CA PHE A 72 -27.92 -25.23 -1.05
C PHE A 72 -27.57 -23.75 -1.34
N PHE A 73 -27.84 -23.24 -2.55
CA PHE A 73 -27.61 -21.82 -2.80
C PHE A 73 -28.60 -20.93 -2.03
N ASN A 74 -28.16 -19.74 -1.68
CA ASN A 74 -29.01 -18.75 -1.01
C ASN A 74 -29.82 -17.97 -2.05
N SER A 75 -31.14 -18.20 -2.09
CA SER A 75 -32.07 -17.45 -2.95
C SER A 75 -32.56 -16.14 -2.34
N ASN A 76 -32.38 -15.97 -1.01
CA ASN A 76 -32.76 -14.75 -0.28
C ASN A 76 -31.55 -13.81 -0.12
N TYR A 77 -30.96 -13.37 -1.22
CA TYR A 77 -29.81 -12.47 -1.24
C TYR A 77 -30.25 -11.03 -1.45
N LYS A 78 -29.45 -10.08 -0.95
CA LYS A 78 -29.65 -8.67 -1.25
C LYS A 78 -29.04 -8.31 -2.60
N SER A 79 -29.82 -7.59 -3.40
CA SER A 79 -29.40 -7.07 -4.70
C SER A 79 -30.01 -5.69 -4.91
N ILE A 80 -29.50 -4.93 -5.88
CA ILE A 80 -30.04 -3.66 -6.30
C ILE A 80 -30.27 -3.68 -7.81
N ARG A 81 -31.26 -2.92 -8.30
CA ARG A 81 -31.54 -2.82 -9.73
C ARG A 81 -30.78 -1.66 -10.37
N GLU A 82 -30.45 -1.77 -11.63
CA GLU A 82 -29.89 -0.66 -12.43
C GLU A 82 -30.80 0.56 -12.35
N GLY A 83 -30.19 1.75 -12.28
CA GLY A 83 -30.91 3.01 -12.04
C GLY A 83 -31.03 3.42 -10.56
N TYR A 84 -30.35 2.68 -9.67
CA TYR A 84 -30.30 2.98 -8.23
C TYR A 84 -29.62 4.30 -7.88
N GLU A 85 -29.97 4.86 -6.73
CA GLU A 85 -29.24 5.97 -6.12
C GLU A 85 -27.99 5.45 -5.37
N LEU A 86 -26.86 6.15 -5.49
CA LEU A 86 -25.61 5.75 -4.80
C LEU A 86 -25.76 5.66 -3.28
N SER A 87 -26.63 6.49 -2.70
CA SER A 87 -26.97 6.46 -1.28
C SER A 87 -27.63 5.14 -0.88
N GLU A 88 -28.56 4.63 -1.69
CA GLU A 88 -29.21 3.34 -1.47
C GLU A 88 -28.23 2.18 -1.54
N LEU A 89 -27.38 2.16 -2.55
CA LEU A 89 -26.33 1.14 -2.68
C LEU A 89 -25.38 1.16 -1.49
N ASN A 90 -24.92 2.33 -1.06
CA ASN A 90 -24.02 2.46 0.07
C ASN A 90 -24.67 1.99 1.38
N ASN A 91 -25.96 2.25 1.58
CA ASN A 91 -26.72 1.75 2.74
C ASN A 91 -26.77 0.21 2.75
N ILE A 92 -26.99 -0.43 1.61
CA ILE A 92 -26.96 -1.90 1.52
C ILE A 92 -25.55 -2.44 1.81
N LEU A 93 -24.52 -1.74 1.31
CA LEU A 93 -23.12 -2.13 1.53
C LEU A 93 -22.63 -1.92 2.96
N THR A 94 -23.39 -1.24 3.85
CA THR A 94 -23.09 -1.25 5.30
C THR A 94 -23.22 -2.63 5.91
N ASP A 95 -24.21 -3.40 5.48
CA ASP A 95 -24.50 -4.73 6.02
C ASP A 95 -23.93 -5.87 5.18
N TYR A 96 -23.79 -5.64 3.85
CA TYR A 96 -23.34 -6.64 2.89
C TYR A 96 -22.03 -6.23 2.24
N LYS A 97 -21.08 -7.16 2.16
CA LYS A 97 -19.78 -6.91 1.54
C LYS A 97 -19.83 -6.86 0.00
N VAL A 98 -20.78 -7.59 -0.56
CA VAL A 98 -20.93 -7.78 -2.02
C VAL A 98 -22.41 -7.70 -2.36
N VAL A 99 -22.77 -6.85 -3.34
CA VAL A 99 -24.15 -6.63 -3.76
C VAL A 99 -24.24 -6.76 -5.28
N PRO A 100 -24.99 -7.76 -5.80
CA PRO A 100 -25.29 -7.89 -7.22
C PRO A 100 -26.13 -6.70 -7.72
N ILE A 101 -25.79 -6.16 -8.88
CA ILE A 101 -26.58 -5.15 -9.59
C ILE A 101 -27.24 -5.84 -10.78
N LEU A 102 -28.58 -5.81 -10.79
CA LEU A 102 -29.39 -6.54 -11.71
C LEU A 102 -30.07 -5.64 -12.72
N GLY A 103 -30.20 -6.11 -13.96
CA GLY A 103 -31.02 -5.51 -14.98
C GLY A 103 -32.52 -5.74 -14.76
N SER A 104 -33.35 -5.23 -15.67
CA SER A 104 -34.81 -5.33 -15.62
C SER A 104 -35.32 -6.78 -15.63
N GLY A 105 -34.67 -7.67 -16.34
CA GLY A 105 -34.96 -9.11 -16.42
C GLY A 105 -34.22 -9.95 -15.38
N ARG A 106 -33.62 -9.36 -14.35
CA ARG A 106 -32.79 -9.96 -13.30
C ARG A 106 -31.43 -10.48 -13.81
N GLU A 107 -30.95 -10.04 -14.96
CA GLU A 107 -29.61 -10.35 -15.45
C GLU A 107 -28.56 -9.73 -14.52
N LEU A 108 -27.50 -10.46 -14.21
CA LEU A 108 -26.37 -9.96 -13.44
C LEU A 108 -25.52 -9.04 -14.32
N ILE A 109 -25.71 -7.72 -14.20
CA ILE A 109 -25.02 -6.73 -15.04
C ILE A 109 -23.68 -6.33 -14.45
N ARG A 110 -23.67 -6.03 -13.15
CA ARG A 110 -22.49 -5.57 -12.40
C ARG A 110 -22.55 -6.11 -10.98
N VAL A 111 -21.45 -5.93 -10.29
CA VAL A 111 -21.35 -6.27 -8.88
C VAL A 111 -20.75 -5.08 -8.15
N ALA A 112 -21.42 -4.62 -7.11
CA ALA A 112 -20.89 -3.63 -6.18
C ALA A 112 -20.27 -4.34 -4.98
N TYR A 113 -19.16 -3.79 -4.56
CA TYR A 113 -18.42 -4.31 -3.43
C TYR A 113 -18.26 -3.19 -2.40
N ARG A 114 -18.33 -3.54 -1.12
CA ARG A 114 -17.88 -2.62 -0.07
C ARG A 114 -16.40 -2.33 -0.29
N GLU A 115 -16.00 -1.08 -0.22
CA GLU A 115 -14.63 -0.65 -0.51
C GLU A 115 -13.58 -1.43 0.30
N GLU A 116 -13.87 -1.76 1.56
CA GLU A 116 -13.02 -2.58 2.43
C GLU A 116 -12.73 -3.98 1.86
N PHE A 117 -13.60 -4.47 0.99
CA PHE A 117 -13.55 -5.83 0.44
C PHE A 117 -12.67 -5.97 -0.81
N PHE A 118 -12.56 -4.89 -1.61
CA PHE A 118 -11.66 -4.84 -2.76
C PHE A 118 -10.23 -4.45 -2.41
N ASN A 119 -10.04 -4.06 -1.17
CA ASN A 119 -8.77 -3.60 -0.66
C ASN A 119 -7.84 -4.76 -0.30
N GLN A 120 -7.44 -5.56 -1.28
CA GLN A 120 -6.07 -6.03 -1.27
C GLN A 120 -5.22 -4.79 -1.53
N HIS A 121 -4.90 -4.07 -0.47
CA HIS A 121 -3.94 -3.01 -0.53
C HIS A 121 -2.60 -3.65 -0.87
N HIS A 122 -2.00 -3.20 -1.96
CA HIS A 122 -0.67 -3.63 -2.37
C HIS A 122 0.20 -2.40 -2.48
N ILE A 123 1.44 -2.56 -2.07
CA ILE A 123 2.51 -1.63 -2.36
C ILE A 123 3.55 -2.46 -3.09
N CYS A 124 3.85 -2.12 -4.34
CA CYS A 124 4.53 -3.01 -5.26
C CYS A 124 3.77 -4.36 -5.30
N ASP A 125 4.43 -5.49 -5.06
CA ASP A 125 3.78 -6.80 -4.97
C ASP A 125 3.53 -7.26 -3.52
N ILE A 126 3.73 -6.38 -2.53
CA ILE A 126 3.57 -6.69 -1.11
C ILE A 126 2.14 -6.36 -0.68
N LYS A 127 1.43 -7.34 -0.12
CA LYS A 127 0.08 -7.16 0.41
C LYS A 127 0.11 -6.37 1.71
N LEU A 128 -0.77 -5.37 1.79
CA LEU A 128 -0.96 -4.54 2.98
C LEU A 128 -2.37 -4.80 3.56
N TYR A 129 -2.45 -5.17 4.83
CA TYR A 129 -3.69 -5.38 5.58
C TYR A 129 -3.46 -5.06 7.06
N ASN A 130 -4.53 -4.98 7.87
CA ASN A 130 -4.45 -4.50 9.25
C ASN A 130 -3.38 -5.20 10.11
N ASN A 131 -3.22 -6.52 9.95
CA ASN A 131 -2.25 -7.32 10.69
C ASN A 131 -1.01 -7.69 9.86
N SER A 132 -0.79 -7.07 8.67
CA SER A 132 0.45 -7.28 7.96
C SER A 132 1.62 -6.62 8.69
N PRO A 133 2.82 -7.15 8.56
CA PRO A 133 4.02 -6.43 8.97
C PRO A 133 4.13 -5.07 8.28
N ALA A 134 4.80 -4.13 8.91
CA ALA A 134 5.16 -2.86 8.30
C ALA A 134 6.15 -3.11 7.15
N ILE A 135 5.92 -2.43 6.03
CA ILE A 135 6.81 -2.46 4.86
C ILE A 135 7.97 -1.51 5.11
N ILE A 136 9.19 -2.01 5.02
CA ILE A 136 10.41 -1.23 5.26
C ILE A 136 11.05 -0.86 3.92
N ILE A 137 11.13 0.43 3.62
CA ILE A 137 11.70 1.00 2.40
C ILE A 137 13.07 1.58 2.72
N ALA A 138 14.11 1.03 2.09
CA ALA A 138 15.44 1.65 2.07
C ALA A 138 15.50 2.70 0.94
N GLU A 139 15.57 3.96 1.29
CA GLU A 139 15.75 5.06 0.36
C GLU A 139 17.23 5.28 0.08
N LEU A 140 17.66 4.93 -1.11
CA LEU A 140 19.03 5.19 -1.56
C LEU A 140 19.20 6.61 -2.08
N GLY A 141 18.12 7.20 -2.59
CA GLY A 141 18.12 8.58 -3.09
C GLY A 141 19.22 8.82 -4.11
N ASN A 142 20.05 9.82 -3.82
CA ASN A 142 21.24 10.15 -4.60
C ASN A 142 22.54 9.63 -3.95
N ASN A 143 22.48 8.78 -2.91
CA ASN A 143 23.64 8.30 -2.17
C ASN A 143 24.58 7.40 -3.00
N HIS A 144 24.22 7.08 -4.24
CA HIS A 144 25.05 6.43 -5.21
C HIS A 144 25.99 7.39 -5.96
N ASN A 145 25.85 8.71 -5.79
CA ASN A 145 26.71 9.75 -6.36
C ASN A 145 26.98 9.59 -7.87
N GLY A 146 25.98 9.14 -8.65
CA GLY A 146 26.13 8.90 -10.10
C GLY A 146 26.91 7.63 -10.47
N ASP A 147 27.38 6.85 -9.50
CA ASP A 147 28.17 5.63 -9.72
C ASP A 147 27.27 4.39 -9.66
N LYS A 148 27.20 3.66 -10.78
CA LYS A 148 26.43 2.43 -10.94
C LYS A 148 26.90 1.30 -9.99
N GLU A 149 28.21 1.17 -9.80
CA GLU A 149 28.75 0.10 -8.95
C GLU A 149 28.52 0.42 -7.46
N LEU A 150 28.62 1.69 -7.06
CA LEU A 150 28.22 2.13 -5.74
C LEU A 150 26.71 1.90 -5.51
N ALA A 151 25.86 2.18 -6.51
CA ALA A 151 24.42 1.91 -6.46
C ALA A 151 24.13 0.42 -6.23
N LYS A 152 24.81 -0.49 -6.95
CA LYS A 152 24.68 -1.94 -6.75
C LYS A 152 25.11 -2.36 -5.34
N ASN A 153 26.21 -1.82 -4.84
CA ASN A 153 26.68 -2.11 -3.49
C ASN A 153 25.67 -1.66 -2.43
N LEU A 154 25.10 -0.46 -2.60
CA LEU A 154 24.01 0.04 -1.74
C LEU A 154 22.80 -0.88 -1.78
N ILE A 155 22.38 -1.32 -2.96
CA ILE A 155 21.24 -2.24 -3.16
C ILE A 155 21.50 -3.58 -2.43
N ILE A 156 22.67 -4.19 -2.61
CA ILE A 156 23.04 -5.45 -1.94
C ILE A 156 22.96 -5.29 -0.43
N LYS A 157 23.56 -4.22 0.09
CA LYS A 157 23.59 -3.98 1.54
C LYS A 157 22.23 -3.65 2.11
N ALA A 158 21.40 -2.87 1.42
CA ALA A 158 20.03 -2.61 1.82
C ALA A 158 19.19 -3.90 1.85
N ALA A 159 19.32 -4.77 0.83
CA ALA A 159 18.65 -6.06 0.78
C ALA A 159 19.05 -6.98 1.96
N GLN A 160 20.32 -7.01 2.30
CA GLN A 160 20.87 -7.77 3.43
C GLN A 160 20.48 -7.20 4.80
N SER A 161 20.18 -5.89 4.86
CA SER A 161 19.81 -5.18 6.10
C SER A 161 18.31 -5.21 6.41
N GLY A 162 17.53 -6.03 5.70
CA GLY A 162 16.12 -6.27 6.01
C GLY A 162 15.14 -5.31 5.34
N ALA A 163 15.55 -4.56 4.31
CA ALA A 163 14.63 -3.82 3.47
C ALA A 163 13.71 -4.76 2.69
N ASP A 164 12.42 -4.42 2.59
CA ASP A 164 11.46 -5.09 1.72
C ASP A 164 11.45 -4.45 0.33
N ILE A 165 11.57 -3.13 0.31
CA ILE A 165 11.58 -2.29 -0.88
C ILE A 165 12.88 -1.48 -0.90
N ILE A 166 13.49 -1.36 -2.07
CA ILE A 166 14.66 -0.51 -2.28
C ILE A 166 14.25 0.59 -3.25
N LYS A 167 14.40 1.85 -2.80
CA LYS A 167 13.92 3.01 -3.53
C LYS A 167 15.07 3.82 -4.13
N LEU A 168 14.90 4.20 -5.39
CA LEU A 168 15.74 5.10 -6.15
C LEU A 168 14.94 6.34 -6.56
N GLN A 169 15.58 7.30 -7.20
CA GLN A 169 14.97 8.51 -7.74
C GLN A 169 15.29 8.62 -9.22
N MET A 170 14.35 9.16 -10.00
CA MET A 170 14.50 9.36 -11.43
C MET A 170 14.12 10.79 -11.79
N ARG A 171 14.98 11.45 -12.55
CA ARG A 171 14.78 12.81 -13.02
C ARG A 171 15.16 12.92 -14.49
N ASP A 172 14.42 13.75 -15.20
CA ASP A 172 14.85 14.32 -16.48
C ASP A 172 15.19 15.79 -16.25
N ILE A 173 16.47 16.11 -16.11
CA ILE A 173 16.93 17.45 -15.72
C ILE A 173 16.55 18.48 -16.78
N ALA A 174 16.58 18.12 -18.06
CA ALA A 174 16.25 19.03 -19.14
C ALA A 174 14.78 19.50 -19.05
N THR A 175 13.88 18.62 -18.61
CA THR A 175 12.46 18.94 -18.46
C THR A 175 12.17 19.69 -17.16
N LEU A 176 12.82 19.33 -16.06
CA LEU A 176 12.58 19.92 -14.74
C LEU A 176 12.94 21.39 -14.67
N TYR A 177 14.03 21.77 -15.30
CA TYR A 177 14.60 23.12 -15.13
C TYR A 177 14.52 23.97 -16.41
N GLY A 178 13.98 23.42 -17.52
CA GLY A 178 13.81 24.10 -18.81
C GLY A 178 15.10 24.77 -19.33
N SER A 179 15.28 24.87 -20.62
CA SER A 179 16.48 25.50 -21.20
C SER A 179 16.63 26.99 -20.84
N GLU A 180 15.50 27.69 -20.59
CA GLU A 180 15.47 29.10 -20.20
C GLU A 180 15.72 29.29 -18.70
N ASN A 181 15.06 28.47 -17.85
CA ASN A 181 15.23 28.52 -16.39
C ASN A 181 16.62 28.03 -15.94
N TYR A 182 17.22 27.10 -16.68
CA TYR A 182 18.59 26.63 -16.43
C TYR A 182 19.62 27.76 -16.58
N ALA A 183 19.42 28.62 -17.60
CA ALA A 183 20.28 29.79 -17.81
C ALA A 183 20.08 30.87 -16.71
N ASP A 184 18.83 31.04 -16.21
CA ASP A 184 18.52 31.99 -15.14
C ASP A 184 19.02 31.54 -13.76
N VAL A 185 18.95 30.23 -13.46
CA VAL A 185 19.54 29.67 -12.23
C VAL A 185 21.07 29.79 -12.24
N LYS A 186 21.69 29.57 -13.42
CA LYS A 186 23.14 29.74 -13.61
C LYS A 186 23.58 31.20 -13.51
N ASN A 187 22.68 32.14 -13.78
CA ASN A 187 22.91 33.59 -13.65
C ASN A 187 22.39 34.16 -12.32
N SER A 188 21.65 33.38 -11.52
CA SER A 188 21.19 33.81 -10.20
C SER A 188 22.37 33.88 -9.25
N LYS A 189 22.43 34.97 -8.48
CA LYS A 189 23.43 35.12 -7.41
C LYS A 189 23.13 34.22 -6.19
N ASP A 190 22.21 33.25 -6.33
CA ASP A 190 21.91 32.28 -5.29
C ASP A 190 22.83 31.05 -5.41
N LEU A 191 24.00 31.18 -4.76
CA LEU A 191 25.02 30.14 -4.69
C LEU A 191 24.48 28.79 -4.16
N GLY A 192 23.37 28.79 -3.45
CA GLY A 192 22.72 27.56 -2.95
C GLY A 192 21.99 26.79 -4.06
N ALA A 193 21.29 27.48 -4.95
CA ALA A 193 20.58 26.87 -6.07
C ALA A 193 21.54 26.32 -7.11
N GLU A 194 22.62 27.07 -7.45
CA GLU A 194 23.65 26.65 -8.40
C GLU A 194 24.39 25.40 -7.89
N TYR A 195 24.78 25.38 -6.62
CA TYR A 195 25.42 24.21 -5.99
C TYR A 195 24.50 22.97 -5.99
N LEU A 196 23.21 23.16 -5.71
CA LEU A 196 22.25 22.05 -5.70
C LEU A 196 22.08 21.46 -7.10
N MET A 197 22.03 22.30 -8.13
CA MET A 197 21.90 21.87 -9.53
C MET A 197 23.13 21.11 -10.03
N GLU A 198 24.34 21.60 -9.73
CA GLU A 198 25.57 20.88 -10.04
C GLU A 198 25.59 19.50 -9.37
N LEU A 199 25.23 19.44 -8.09
CA LEU A 199 25.18 18.20 -7.33
C LEU A 199 24.15 17.20 -7.90
N LEU A 200 22.99 17.68 -8.33
CA LEU A 200 21.96 16.83 -8.95
C LEU A 200 22.42 16.29 -10.30
N ASN A 201 23.10 17.11 -11.13
CA ASN A 201 23.67 16.69 -12.40
C ASN A 201 24.77 15.64 -12.23
N GLU A 202 25.69 15.86 -11.28
CA GLU A 202 26.78 14.92 -11.01
C GLU A 202 26.28 13.58 -10.48
N ASN A 203 25.22 13.60 -9.69
CA ASN A 203 24.72 12.41 -8.98
C ASN A 203 23.61 11.66 -9.73
N GLN A 204 23.29 12.05 -10.96
CA GLN A 204 22.23 11.38 -11.72
C GLN A 204 22.76 10.12 -12.42
N LEU A 205 21.94 9.06 -12.38
CA LEU A 205 22.08 7.90 -13.25
C LEU A 205 21.11 8.01 -14.43
N GLU A 206 21.53 7.58 -15.62
CA GLU A 206 20.66 7.51 -16.79
C GLU A 206 19.48 6.56 -16.58
N HIS A 207 18.36 6.83 -17.25
CA HIS A 207 17.12 6.04 -17.09
C HIS A 207 17.31 4.55 -17.41
N ASN A 208 18.13 4.21 -18.39
CA ASN A 208 18.47 2.82 -18.75
C ASN A 208 19.24 2.13 -17.61
N ILE A 209 20.19 2.82 -16.98
CA ILE A 209 20.94 2.30 -15.83
C ILE A 209 19.99 2.07 -14.64
N LEU A 210 19.07 3.01 -14.38
CA LEU A 210 18.09 2.86 -13.32
C LEU A 210 17.16 1.65 -13.56
N THR A 211 16.75 1.40 -14.81
CA THR A 211 15.93 0.21 -15.12
C THR A 211 16.70 -1.10 -14.95
N GLU A 212 18.00 -1.15 -15.30
CA GLU A 212 18.85 -2.30 -14.99
C GLU A 212 19.00 -2.52 -13.47
N LEU A 213 19.09 -1.45 -12.68
CA LEU A 213 19.14 -1.55 -11.22
C LEU A 213 17.81 -2.04 -10.63
N PHE A 214 16.66 -1.70 -11.21
CA PHE A 214 15.38 -2.26 -10.80
C PHE A 214 15.30 -3.77 -11.04
N ASP A 215 15.83 -4.25 -12.18
CA ASP A 215 15.89 -5.69 -12.43
C ASP A 215 16.85 -6.37 -11.43
N PHE A 216 17.98 -5.76 -11.15
CA PHE A 216 18.93 -6.26 -10.15
C PHE A 216 18.31 -6.32 -8.74
N ILE A 217 17.48 -5.35 -8.35
CA ILE A 217 16.72 -5.40 -7.08
C ILE A 217 15.79 -6.60 -7.06
N LYS A 218 15.09 -6.89 -8.18
CA LYS A 218 14.20 -8.06 -8.29
C LYS A 218 14.97 -9.39 -8.21
N GLU A 219 16.15 -9.48 -8.81
CA GLU A 219 17.04 -10.66 -8.73
C GLU A 219 17.43 -10.98 -7.27
N LEU A 220 17.56 -9.97 -6.42
CA LEU A 220 17.79 -10.13 -4.99
C LEU A 220 16.51 -10.46 -4.19
N GLY A 221 15.36 -10.68 -4.86
CA GLY A 221 14.08 -10.99 -4.23
C GLY A 221 13.44 -9.79 -3.52
N LYS A 222 13.85 -8.56 -3.85
CA LYS A 222 13.31 -7.32 -3.29
C LYS A 222 12.43 -6.58 -4.30
N GLN A 223 11.64 -5.62 -3.81
CA GLN A 223 10.78 -4.82 -4.67
C GLN A 223 11.44 -3.49 -5.01
N PRO A 224 11.54 -3.12 -6.29
CA PRO A 224 11.98 -1.79 -6.67
C PRO A 224 10.86 -0.78 -6.50
N LEU A 225 11.23 0.42 -6.06
CA LEU A 225 10.37 1.60 -6.02
C LEU A 225 11.16 2.79 -6.55
N CYS A 226 10.47 3.76 -7.13
CA CYS A 226 11.12 4.97 -7.61
C CYS A 226 10.28 6.21 -7.34
N THR A 227 10.96 7.33 -7.06
CA THR A 227 10.37 8.66 -7.07
C THR A 227 10.61 9.29 -8.44
N PRO A 228 9.58 9.46 -9.30
CA PRO A 228 9.67 10.30 -10.46
C PRO A 228 9.57 11.77 -10.04
N TRP A 229 10.46 12.62 -10.52
CA TRP A 229 10.43 14.06 -10.27
C TRP A 229 9.79 14.86 -11.41
N ASP A 230 9.42 14.18 -12.49
CA ASP A 230 8.86 14.78 -13.68
C ASP A 230 8.00 13.78 -14.48
N GLU A 231 7.29 14.31 -15.46
CA GLU A 231 6.38 13.54 -16.30
C GLU A 231 7.12 12.50 -17.18
N ILE A 232 8.32 12.81 -17.68
CA ILE A 232 9.11 11.89 -18.52
C ILE A 232 9.54 10.70 -17.68
N SER A 233 10.11 10.95 -16.50
CA SER A 233 10.46 9.93 -15.53
C SER A 233 9.28 9.04 -15.16
N LEU A 234 8.10 9.63 -14.89
CA LEU A 234 6.89 8.87 -14.59
C LEU A 234 6.48 7.95 -15.73
N LYS A 235 6.52 8.44 -16.98
CA LYS A 235 6.21 7.63 -18.17
C LYS A 235 7.22 6.51 -18.41
N VAL A 236 8.51 6.75 -18.13
CA VAL A 236 9.55 5.71 -18.20
C VAL A 236 9.25 4.60 -17.18
N LEU A 237 8.93 4.95 -15.94
CA LEU A 237 8.58 3.98 -14.89
C LEU A 237 7.32 3.18 -15.25
N HIS A 238 6.29 3.83 -15.78
CA HIS A 238 5.09 3.14 -16.22
C HIS A 238 5.39 2.18 -17.39
N LYS A 239 6.18 2.60 -18.38
CA LYS A 239 6.61 1.75 -19.51
C LYS A 239 7.45 0.57 -19.06
N TYR A 240 8.27 0.73 -18.02
CA TYR A 240 9.01 -0.37 -17.39
C TYR A 240 8.09 -1.39 -16.72
N GLY A 241 6.84 -1.02 -16.41
CA GLY A 241 5.87 -1.88 -15.73
C GLY A 241 5.78 -1.64 -14.23
N MET A 242 6.39 -0.57 -13.71
CA MET A 242 6.24 -0.19 -12.31
C MET A 242 4.81 0.28 -12.04
N ARG A 243 4.15 -0.34 -11.06
CA ARG A 243 2.75 -0.04 -10.72
C ARG A 243 2.60 0.85 -9.50
N THR A 244 3.64 0.99 -8.70
CA THR A 244 3.67 1.84 -7.51
C THR A 244 4.76 2.87 -7.67
N VAL A 245 4.49 4.13 -7.37
CA VAL A 245 5.47 5.21 -7.37
C VAL A 245 5.44 5.97 -6.07
N LYS A 246 6.59 6.52 -5.69
CA LYS A 246 6.71 7.44 -4.56
C LYS A 246 6.55 8.87 -5.06
N ILE A 247 5.72 9.63 -4.38
CA ILE A 247 5.59 11.08 -4.60
C ILE A 247 6.37 11.79 -3.50
N ALA A 248 7.34 12.58 -3.90
CA ALA A 248 8.14 13.39 -2.97
C ALA A 248 7.26 14.42 -2.24
N SER A 249 7.71 14.86 -1.05
CA SER A 249 7.02 15.93 -0.31
C SER A 249 6.85 17.21 -1.15
N ALA A 250 7.85 17.54 -1.97
CA ALA A 250 7.83 18.70 -2.85
C ALA A 250 6.73 18.64 -3.94
N ASP A 251 6.29 17.44 -4.31
CA ASP A 251 5.30 17.22 -5.36
C ASP A 251 3.91 16.87 -4.83
N LEU A 252 3.66 16.96 -3.52
CA LEU A 252 2.35 16.67 -2.98
C LEU A 252 1.24 17.55 -3.56
N THR A 253 1.56 18.81 -3.86
CA THR A 253 0.65 19.79 -4.47
C THR A 253 0.75 19.86 -6.00
N ASN A 254 1.63 19.06 -6.59
CA ASN A 254 1.78 18.96 -8.05
C ASN A 254 0.66 18.09 -8.65
N HIS A 255 -0.55 18.66 -8.71
CA HIS A 255 -1.75 17.95 -9.20
C HIS A 255 -1.61 17.46 -10.65
N HIS A 256 -0.73 18.07 -11.45
CA HIS A 256 -0.44 17.59 -12.80
C HIS A 256 0.25 16.22 -12.77
N LEU A 257 1.36 16.08 -12.03
CA LEU A 257 2.11 14.83 -11.90
C LEU A 257 1.25 13.74 -11.20
N LEU A 258 0.55 14.12 -10.11
CA LEU A 258 -0.36 13.23 -9.38
C LEU A 258 -1.51 12.73 -10.28
N GLY A 259 -2.10 13.64 -11.07
CA GLY A 259 -3.18 13.31 -12.01
C GLY A 259 -2.73 12.35 -13.10
N LEU A 260 -1.55 12.58 -13.67
CA LEU A 260 -0.97 11.69 -14.67
C LEU A 260 -0.70 10.29 -14.08
N ALA A 261 -0.12 10.20 -12.88
CA ALA A 261 0.12 8.92 -12.23
C ALA A 261 -1.19 8.16 -11.94
N ALA A 262 -2.23 8.88 -11.51
CA ALA A 262 -3.57 8.32 -11.28
C ALA A 262 -4.23 7.83 -12.59
N ASP A 263 -4.14 8.61 -13.67
CA ASP A 263 -4.69 8.27 -14.99
C ASP A 263 -3.97 7.06 -15.62
N LEU A 264 -2.69 6.86 -15.30
CA LEU A 264 -1.91 5.67 -15.64
C LEU A 264 -2.25 4.46 -14.73
N GLY A 265 -3.15 4.60 -13.75
CA GLY A 265 -3.56 3.53 -12.85
C GLY A 265 -2.49 3.13 -11.83
N MET A 266 -1.53 3.99 -11.55
CA MET A 266 -0.45 3.72 -10.61
C MET A 266 -0.91 3.92 -9.16
N ILE A 267 -0.28 3.19 -8.24
CA ILE A 267 -0.45 3.35 -6.79
C ILE A 267 0.54 4.42 -6.32
N LEU A 268 0.05 5.41 -5.57
CA LEU A 268 0.84 6.52 -5.11
C LEU A 268 1.17 6.41 -3.61
N ILE A 269 2.44 6.51 -3.26
CA ILE A 269 2.89 6.68 -1.88
C ILE A 269 3.34 8.13 -1.74
N CYS A 270 2.54 8.95 -1.05
CA CYS A 270 2.73 10.40 -1.01
C CYS A 270 3.28 10.84 0.34
N SER A 271 4.48 11.43 0.37
CA SER A 271 5.00 12.10 1.56
C SER A 271 4.35 13.48 1.73
N THR A 272 4.06 13.86 2.98
CA THR A 272 3.30 15.09 3.32
C THR A 272 4.16 16.20 3.90
N GLY A 273 5.47 16.08 3.84
CA GLY A 273 6.37 17.15 4.28
C GLY A 273 6.22 18.42 3.45
N MET A 274 6.47 19.59 4.04
CA MET A 274 6.30 20.92 3.44
C MET A 274 4.87 21.30 3.05
N ALA A 275 3.89 20.41 3.21
CA ALA A 275 2.49 20.71 2.90
C ALA A 275 1.71 21.10 4.15
N THR A 276 0.83 22.08 4.02
CA THR A 276 -0.15 22.44 5.04
C THR A 276 -1.27 21.39 5.11
N GLN A 277 -2.06 21.44 6.17
CA GLN A 277 -3.22 20.53 6.27
C GLN A 277 -4.25 20.77 5.17
N GLU A 278 -4.47 22.03 4.79
CA GLU A 278 -5.37 22.43 3.71
C GLU A 278 -4.94 21.82 2.38
N GLU A 279 -3.64 21.86 2.07
CA GLU A 279 -3.06 21.25 0.86
C GLU A 279 -3.18 19.72 0.88
N VAL A 280 -2.98 19.06 2.03
CA VAL A 280 -3.21 17.61 2.18
C VAL A 280 -4.67 17.27 1.93
N ILE A 281 -5.62 18.08 2.45
CA ILE A 281 -7.06 17.89 2.23
C ILE A 281 -7.41 18.09 0.76
N GLU A 282 -6.89 19.12 0.11
CA GLU A 282 -7.13 19.41 -1.31
C GLU A 282 -6.61 18.28 -2.20
N THR A 283 -5.37 17.85 -1.98
CA THR A 283 -4.76 16.71 -2.68
C THR A 283 -5.55 15.43 -2.45
N THR A 284 -6.04 15.21 -1.23
CA THR A 284 -6.92 14.06 -0.92
C THR A 284 -8.20 14.09 -1.76
N LYS A 285 -8.86 15.24 -1.84
CA LYS A 285 -10.07 15.41 -2.66
C LYS A 285 -9.78 15.17 -4.13
N PHE A 286 -8.70 15.75 -4.64
CA PHE A 286 -8.26 15.58 -6.01
C PHE A 286 -8.01 14.09 -6.36
N LEU A 287 -7.20 13.38 -5.57
CA LEU A 287 -6.88 11.97 -5.79
C LEU A 287 -8.12 11.06 -5.67
N LYS A 288 -9.02 11.35 -4.71
CA LYS A 288 -10.30 10.64 -4.59
C LYS A 288 -11.20 10.87 -5.81
N ALA A 289 -11.28 12.09 -6.33
CA ALA A 289 -12.02 12.39 -7.55
C ALA A 289 -11.48 11.66 -8.78
N LYS A 290 -10.16 11.47 -8.87
CA LYS A 290 -9.48 10.66 -9.89
C LYS A 290 -9.66 9.15 -9.69
N GLY A 291 -10.22 8.68 -8.57
CA GLY A 291 -10.30 7.26 -8.24
C GLY A 291 -8.93 6.62 -7.94
N ALA A 292 -7.93 7.41 -7.61
CA ALA A 292 -6.56 6.96 -7.37
C ALA A 292 -6.45 6.06 -6.14
N VAL A 293 -5.48 5.15 -6.16
CA VAL A 293 -5.04 4.39 -4.97
C VAL A 293 -3.83 5.11 -4.40
N PHE A 294 -3.94 5.61 -3.17
CA PHE A 294 -2.84 6.34 -2.55
C PHE A 294 -2.74 6.09 -1.04
N TYR A 295 -1.53 6.25 -0.52
CA TYR A 295 -1.19 6.17 0.90
C TYR A 295 -0.33 7.38 1.28
N PHE A 296 -0.59 7.95 2.45
CA PHE A 296 0.22 9.04 2.96
C PHE A 296 1.33 8.54 3.88
N LEU A 297 2.52 9.14 3.75
CA LEU A 297 3.59 9.06 4.72
C LEU A 297 3.70 10.40 5.44
N HIS A 298 3.59 10.38 6.75
CA HIS A 298 3.97 11.53 7.56
C HIS A 298 5.47 11.79 7.36
N CYS A 299 5.83 13.03 7.14
CA CYS A 299 7.20 13.41 6.84
C CYS A 299 7.48 14.83 7.34
N GLN A 300 8.67 15.06 7.86
CA GLN A 300 9.22 16.38 8.14
C GLN A 300 10.43 16.59 7.22
N SER A 301 10.37 17.62 6.37
CA SER A 301 11.33 17.83 5.27
C SER A 301 12.51 18.73 5.64
N SER A 302 13.03 18.63 6.87
CA SER A 302 14.33 19.19 7.28
C SER A 302 15.38 18.07 7.37
N TYR A 303 16.62 18.33 7.02
CA TYR A 303 17.71 17.35 6.95
C TYR A 303 18.91 17.75 7.80
N PRO A 304 19.01 17.33 9.08
CA PRO A 304 18.08 16.43 9.79
C PRO A 304 16.85 17.16 10.35
N ALA A 305 15.75 16.41 10.51
CA ALA A 305 14.57 16.86 11.21
C ALA A 305 14.84 16.93 12.73
N ALA A 306 14.51 18.06 13.37
CA ALA A 306 14.58 18.18 14.82
C ALA A 306 13.43 17.39 15.46
N LEU A 307 13.70 16.68 16.56
CA LEU A 307 12.72 15.81 17.22
C LEU A 307 11.44 16.55 17.62
N GLY A 308 11.55 17.79 18.06
CA GLY A 308 10.39 18.62 18.45
C GLY A 308 9.46 19.00 17.29
N ASP A 309 9.96 18.97 16.05
CA ASP A 309 9.22 19.37 14.86
C ASP A 309 8.56 18.19 14.12
N ILE A 310 8.85 16.95 14.52
CA ILE A 310 8.36 15.75 13.82
C ILE A 310 6.85 15.61 13.98
N ASN A 311 6.28 15.91 15.14
CA ASN A 311 4.85 15.81 15.41
C ASN A 311 4.24 14.45 14.99
N LEU A 312 4.82 13.34 15.41
CA LEU A 312 4.46 11.99 15.00
C LEU A 312 2.96 11.67 15.20
N SER A 313 2.29 12.40 16.10
CA SER A 313 0.85 12.28 16.33
C SER A 313 0.00 12.67 15.10
N TYR A 314 0.55 13.48 14.18
CA TYR A 314 -0.15 13.84 12.94
C TYR A 314 -0.46 12.65 12.04
N MET A 315 0.21 11.53 12.24
CA MET A 315 -0.15 10.26 11.58
C MET A 315 -1.60 9.84 11.80
N ASP A 316 -2.19 10.15 12.97
CA ASP A 316 -3.59 9.81 13.24
C ASP A 316 -4.54 10.61 12.34
N THR A 317 -4.24 11.89 12.11
CA THR A 317 -4.98 12.72 11.14
C THR A 317 -4.82 12.19 9.72
N LEU A 318 -3.61 11.79 9.32
CA LEU A 318 -3.38 11.24 7.99
C LEU A 318 -4.09 9.91 7.74
N LYS A 319 -4.34 9.10 8.77
CA LYS A 319 -5.14 7.86 8.65
C LYS A 319 -6.55 8.14 8.12
N GLU A 320 -7.17 9.25 8.51
CA GLU A 320 -8.51 9.62 8.07
C GLU A 320 -8.56 9.96 6.57
N PHE A 321 -7.47 10.46 6.02
CA PHE A 321 -7.35 10.85 4.62
C PHE A 321 -6.83 9.71 3.75
N SER A 322 -5.97 8.86 4.28
CA SER A 322 -5.30 7.78 3.57
C SER A 322 -6.28 6.64 3.27
N ARG A 323 -6.10 5.99 2.13
CA ARG A 323 -6.96 4.90 1.71
C ARG A 323 -6.86 3.71 2.67
N GLY A 324 -8.00 3.23 3.16
CA GLY A 324 -8.07 2.11 4.09
C GLY A 324 -7.49 2.41 5.48
N GLY A 325 -7.18 3.67 5.79
CA GLY A 325 -6.58 4.06 7.07
C GLY A 325 -5.12 3.66 7.24
N PHE A 326 -4.45 3.20 6.17
CA PHE A 326 -3.02 2.88 6.22
C PHE A 326 -2.19 4.14 6.06
N VAL A 327 -1.26 4.35 6.96
CA VAL A 327 -0.35 5.48 6.99
C VAL A 327 1.07 4.98 7.21
N GLY A 328 2.05 5.73 6.76
CA GLY A 328 3.46 5.47 7.01
C GLY A 328 4.20 6.67 7.57
N TYR A 329 5.48 6.49 7.73
CA TYR A 329 6.43 7.52 8.15
C TYR A 329 7.65 7.53 7.23
N SER A 330 7.99 8.69 6.69
CA SER A 330 9.22 8.94 5.92
C SER A 330 10.15 9.81 6.75
N SER A 331 11.27 9.22 7.17
CA SER A 331 12.12 9.74 8.23
C SER A 331 13.32 10.49 7.69
N HIS A 332 13.51 11.74 8.18
CA HIS A 332 14.71 12.54 7.97
C HIS A 332 15.40 12.91 9.31
N ASP A 333 14.94 12.34 10.42
CA ASP A 333 15.59 12.45 11.74
C ASP A 333 16.85 11.59 11.83
N LEU A 334 17.68 11.84 12.82
CA LEU A 334 18.87 11.03 13.08
C LEU A 334 18.51 9.74 13.83
N GLY A 335 19.14 8.63 13.43
CA GLY A 335 18.93 7.32 14.05
C GLY A 335 17.65 6.64 13.62
N LYS A 336 17.23 5.63 14.41
CA LYS A 336 16.15 4.69 14.06
C LYS A 336 14.90 4.80 14.95
N ASN A 337 15.02 5.43 16.11
CA ASN A 337 14.02 5.36 17.18
C ASN A 337 12.64 5.91 16.77
N ILE A 338 12.59 6.93 15.91
CA ILE A 338 11.32 7.52 15.48
C ILE A 338 10.62 6.60 14.48
N CYS A 339 11.36 5.88 13.64
CA CYS A 339 10.78 4.83 12.77
C CYS A 339 10.13 3.73 13.61
N GLU A 340 10.79 3.29 14.67
CA GLU A 340 10.29 2.29 15.63
C GLU A 340 9.03 2.80 16.36
N ALA A 341 9.05 4.05 16.83
CA ALA A 341 7.92 4.70 17.46
C ALA A 341 6.73 4.86 16.48
N ALA A 342 7.00 5.16 15.21
CA ALA A 342 5.96 5.25 14.18
C ALA A 342 5.24 3.91 13.98
N VAL A 343 5.97 2.79 13.97
CA VAL A 343 5.37 1.44 13.90
C VAL A 343 4.54 1.16 15.14
N ALA A 344 5.05 1.45 16.33
CA ALA A 344 4.31 1.30 17.57
C ALA A 344 3.00 2.13 17.57
N ARG A 345 2.98 3.26 16.84
CA ARG A 345 1.80 4.11 16.63
C ARG A 345 0.91 3.64 15.47
N GLY A 346 1.29 2.58 14.78
CA GLY A 346 0.50 1.95 13.72
C GLY A 346 0.88 2.34 12.29
N ALA A 347 2.10 2.85 12.07
CA ALA A 347 2.64 2.98 10.72
C ALA A 347 2.75 1.58 10.07
N LYS A 348 2.33 1.50 8.80
CA LYS A 348 2.42 0.30 7.98
C LYS A 348 3.46 0.41 6.86
N ILE A 349 4.05 1.57 6.72
CA ILE A 349 5.08 1.87 5.73
C ILE A 349 6.13 2.73 6.43
N ILE A 350 7.36 2.28 6.43
CA ILE A 350 8.52 3.02 6.95
C ILE A 350 9.48 3.27 5.82
N GLU A 351 9.84 4.52 5.60
CA GLU A 351 10.87 4.92 4.65
C GLU A 351 12.02 5.57 5.39
N LYS A 352 13.23 5.10 5.19
CA LYS A 352 14.45 5.62 5.80
C LYS A 352 15.59 5.65 4.80
N HIS A 353 16.31 6.76 4.77
CA HIS A 353 17.54 6.90 3.98
C HIS A 353 18.60 5.90 4.41
N PHE A 354 19.34 5.37 3.41
CA PHE A 354 20.36 4.34 3.58
C PHE A 354 21.66 4.76 2.89
N THR A 355 22.79 4.56 3.55
CA THR A 355 24.12 4.83 2.98
C THR A 355 25.16 3.82 3.50
N LEU A 356 26.26 3.69 2.77
CA LEU A 356 27.41 2.93 3.23
C LEU A 356 28.36 3.77 4.08
N ASP A 357 28.38 5.10 3.84
CA ASP A 357 29.26 6.02 4.55
C ASP A 357 28.61 7.42 4.64
N ARG A 358 28.47 7.94 5.85
CA ARG A 358 27.90 9.28 6.11
C ARG A 358 28.85 10.43 5.78
N SER A 359 30.14 10.15 5.56
CA SER A 359 31.15 11.15 5.23
C SER A 359 31.16 11.53 3.75
N LEU A 360 30.43 10.78 2.90
CA LEU A 360 30.34 11.05 1.47
C LEU A 360 29.62 12.37 1.21
N LYS A 361 29.94 12.99 0.04
CA LYS A 361 29.35 14.25 -0.40
C LYS A 361 27.87 14.03 -0.75
N GLY A 362 26.97 14.78 -0.12
CA GLY A 362 25.53 14.73 -0.35
C GLY A 362 24.72 15.00 0.91
N VAL A 363 23.56 15.62 0.75
CA VAL A 363 22.72 16.02 1.89
C VAL A 363 22.06 14.83 2.59
N ASP A 364 21.77 13.76 1.84
CA ASP A 364 21.03 12.60 2.31
C ASP A 364 21.89 11.67 3.19
N HIS A 365 23.21 11.64 2.96
CA HIS A 365 24.12 10.77 3.73
C HIS A 365 24.03 11.02 5.24
N ARG A 366 23.90 12.28 5.66
CA ARG A 366 23.86 12.66 7.07
C ARG A 366 22.68 12.08 7.83
N VAL A 367 21.50 11.97 7.19
CA VAL A 367 20.28 11.46 7.79
C VAL A 367 20.06 9.96 7.55
N SER A 368 20.96 9.34 6.77
CA SER A 368 20.90 7.95 6.41
C SER A 368 21.34 7.03 7.54
N LEU A 369 20.78 5.84 7.60
CA LEU A 369 21.30 4.74 8.42
C LEU A 369 22.40 3.99 7.67
N LEU A 370 23.39 3.55 8.42
CA LEU A 370 24.38 2.57 7.96
C LEU A 370 23.78 1.15 7.95
N PRO A 371 24.36 0.18 7.21
CA PRO A 371 23.81 -1.17 7.08
C PRO A 371 23.46 -1.85 8.40
N ASN A 372 24.33 -1.77 9.40
CA ASN A 372 24.09 -2.40 10.71
C ASN A 372 22.94 -1.70 11.46
N GLU A 373 22.87 -0.38 11.42
CA GLU A 373 21.80 0.40 12.06
C GLU A 373 20.44 0.15 11.41
N PHE A 374 20.43 -0.01 10.08
CA PHE A 374 19.21 -0.34 9.35
C PHE A 374 18.74 -1.77 9.67
N LEU A 375 19.66 -2.72 9.78
CA LEU A 375 19.36 -4.08 10.21
C LEU A 375 18.81 -4.11 11.63
N GLU A 376 19.40 -3.36 12.56
CA GLU A 376 18.88 -3.20 13.93
C GLU A 376 17.47 -2.63 13.91
N MET A 377 17.21 -1.55 13.15
CA MET A 377 15.86 -0.98 12.99
C MET A 377 14.87 -2.01 12.47
N SER A 378 15.22 -2.75 11.42
CA SER A 378 14.37 -3.78 10.84
C SER A 378 14.03 -4.89 11.84
N ASN A 379 15.00 -5.32 12.66
CA ASN A 379 14.77 -6.34 13.68
C ASN A 379 13.92 -5.77 14.84
N SER A 380 14.23 -4.57 15.35
CA SER A 380 13.43 -3.92 16.38
C SER A 380 11.97 -3.72 15.96
N ILE A 381 11.72 -3.34 14.69
CA ILE A 381 10.36 -3.23 14.15
C ILE A 381 9.61 -4.55 14.24
N LYS A 382 10.23 -5.67 13.87
CA LYS A 382 9.61 -7.00 13.97
C LYS A 382 9.30 -7.39 15.41
N GLU A 383 10.20 -7.10 16.34
CA GLU A 383 9.98 -7.34 17.78
C GLU A 383 8.83 -6.49 18.34
N ILE A 384 8.77 -5.20 17.95
CA ILE A 384 7.68 -4.29 18.31
C ILE A 384 6.35 -4.82 17.80
N GLU A 385 6.26 -5.25 16.55
CA GLU A 385 5.03 -5.78 15.97
C GLU A 385 4.55 -7.06 16.68
N LEU A 386 5.47 -7.95 17.05
CA LEU A 386 5.16 -9.11 17.87
C LEU A 386 4.62 -8.69 19.25
N ALA A 387 5.21 -7.65 19.86
CA ALA A 387 4.81 -7.16 21.18
C ALA A 387 3.48 -6.39 21.16
N ILE A 388 3.16 -5.68 20.07
CA ILE A 388 1.85 -5.02 19.88
C ILE A 388 0.73 -6.05 19.93
N GLY A 389 0.90 -7.21 19.30
CA GLY A 389 -0.04 -8.30 19.34
C GLY A 389 -1.45 -7.91 18.86
N ARG A 390 -2.48 -8.32 19.60
CA ARG A 390 -3.90 -8.14 19.27
C ARG A 390 -4.61 -7.32 20.34
N SER A 391 -5.54 -6.48 19.93
CA SER A 391 -6.36 -5.63 20.81
C SER A 391 -7.70 -6.24 21.22
N ASP A 392 -8.01 -7.48 20.76
CA ASP A 392 -9.20 -8.21 21.12
C ASP A 392 -9.11 -8.75 22.57
N ARG A 393 -9.95 -9.71 22.91
CA ARG A 393 -10.02 -10.26 24.28
C ARG A 393 -8.63 -10.68 24.77
N ARG A 394 -8.23 -10.15 25.95
CA ARG A 394 -6.99 -10.56 26.62
C ARG A 394 -7.05 -12.04 27.05
N ILE A 395 -6.10 -12.81 26.54
CA ILE A 395 -5.91 -14.23 26.92
C ILE A 395 -4.62 -14.30 27.73
N LEU A 396 -4.68 -14.99 28.87
CA LEU A 396 -3.50 -15.19 29.70
C LEU A 396 -2.57 -16.21 29.04
N SER A 397 -1.29 -15.92 29.02
CA SER A 397 -0.27 -16.86 28.59
C SER A 397 -0.11 -18.01 29.61
N GLN A 398 0.51 -19.12 29.19
CA GLN A 398 0.78 -20.23 30.08
C GLN A 398 1.59 -19.81 31.32
N GLY A 399 2.59 -18.92 31.14
CA GLY A 399 3.38 -18.38 32.24
C GLY A 399 2.55 -17.56 33.21
N GLU A 400 1.62 -16.73 32.71
CA GLU A 400 0.71 -15.95 33.56
C GLU A 400 -0.26 -16.86 34.32
N LEU A 401 -0.74 -17.95 33.72
CA LEU A 401 -1.60 -18.92 34.41
C LEU A 401 -0.88 -19.59 35.58
N ILE A 402 0.38 -19.97 35.39
CA ILE A 402 1.23 -20.53 36.44
C ILE A 402 1.43 -19.51 37.56
N ASN A 403 1.84 -18.30 37.22
CA ASN A 403 2.06 -17.24 38.19
C ASN A 403 0.76 -16.83 38.92
N ARG A 404 -0.37 -16.84 38.20
CA ARG A 404 -1.67 -16.59 38.83
C ARG A 404 -2.00 -17.61 39.90
N ALA A 405 -1.71 -18.89 39.66
CA ALA A 405 -1.96 -19.95 40.61
C ALA A 405 -1.12 -19.84 41.91
N THR A 406 0.10 -19.28 41.78
CA THR A 406 1.09 -19.24 42.87
C THR A 406 1.22 -17.87 43.54
N LEU A 407 1.04 -16.78 42.80
CA LEU A 407 1.35 -15.41 43.24
C LEU A 407 0.11 -14.53 43.38
N SER A 408 -1.02 -14.88 42.74
CA SER A 408 -2.21 -14.06 42.78
C SER A 408 -2.84 -14.12 44.15
N LYS A 409 -2.94 -12.96 44.84
CA LYS A 409 -3.65 -12.81 46.07
C LYS A 409 -5.10 -12.42 45.74
N SER A 410 -6.01 -13.39 45.62
CA SER A 410 -7.41 -13.11 45.39
C SER A 410 -8.03 -12.60 46.68
N ILE A 411 -8.73 -11.47 46.57
CA ILE A 411 -9.57 -10.90 47.66
C ILE A 411 -10.97 -11.55 47.66
N PHE A 412 -11.27 -12.31 46.61
CA PHE A 412 -12.55 -13.01 46.49
C PHE A 412 -12.38 -14.46 47.00
N THR A 413 -12.79 -14.63 48.20
CA THR A 413 -13.08 -15.93 48.78
C THR A 413 -14.49 -16.34 48.40
#